data_c3c8c7883b3aaa2f42fd81a6644b936d
#
_entry.id   c3c8c7883b3aaa2f42fd81a6644b936d
#
_cell.length_a   1.000
_cell.length_b   1.000
_cell.length_c   1.000
_cell.angle_alpha   90.00
_cell.angle_beta   90.00
_cell.angle_gamma   90.00
#
_symmetry.space_group_name_H-M   'P 1'
#
loop_
_entity.id
_entity.type
_entity.pdbx_description
1 polymer ?
#
loop_
_entity_poly.entity_id
_entity_poly.type
_entity_poly.pdbx_seq_one_letter_code
_entity_poly.pdbx_strand_id
1 'polypeptide(L)'
;MALAACSGKPAFDPATVADATAEQVTRVEPLSWWTGMKMPLQLLVQGENISAYDVTVEGGKGVSVEKVNKADSPNYLFVDVAIAANAHPGTYYIVFSKDGESFKYPYEIAERREGSAERTSFTTSDMIYLIMPDRFANGDPS
;
A
#
# COMPACT_ATOMS: atom_id res chain seq x y z
N MET A 1 14.59 -43.95 10.14
CA MET A 1 14.67 -42.81 9.23
C MET A 1 13.30 -42.16 9.18
N ALA A 2 13.11 -41.01 9.85
CA ALA A 2 11.86 -40.26 9.83
C ALA A 2 11.99 -39.20 8.75
N LEU A 3 11.18 -39.32 7.69
CA LEU A 3 11.03 -38.26 6.71
C LEU A 3 10.25 -37.07 7.37
N ALA A 4 10.93 -35.97 7.61
CA ALA A 4 10.28 -34.72 7.94
C ALA A 4 9.57 -34.24 6.68
N ALA A 5 8.23 -34.34 6.66
CA ALA A 5 7.40 -33.70 5.66
C ALA A 5 7.51 -32.18 5.87
N CYS A 6 8.21 -31.47 4.98
CA CYS A 6 8.11 -30.05 4.85
C CYS A 6 6.68 -29.73 4.39
N SER A 7 5.79 -29.43 5.33
CA SER A 7 4.48 -28.84 5.03
C SER A 7 4.71 -27.38 4.65
N GLY A 8 5.08 -27.13 3.40
CA GLY A 8 5.07 -25.79 2.85
C GLY A 8 3.63 -25.25 2.91
N LYS A 9 3.44 -24.03 3.45
CA LYS A 9 2.16 -23.32 3.35
C LYS A 9 1.73 -23.37 1.87
N PRO A 10 0.49 -23.78 1.55
CA PRO A 10 0.02 -23.79 0.17
C PRO A 10 0.21 -22.40 -0.45
N ALA A 11 0.55 -22.38 -1.73
CA ALA A 11 0.68 -21.12 -2.45
C ALA A 11 -0.66 -20.35 -2.39
N PHE A 12 -0.58 -19.06 -2.13
CA PHE A 12 -1.77 -18.20 -2.12
C PHE A 12 -2.42 -18.20 -3.51
N ASP A 13 -3.67 -18.57 -3.58
CA ASP A 13 -4.50 -18.49 -4.79
C ASP A 13 -5.50 -17.33 -4.63
N PRO A 14 -5.31 -16.22 -5.36
CA PRO A 14 -6.21 -15.08 -5.26
C PRO A 14 -7.66 -15.40 -5.67
N ALA A 15 -7.89 -16.45 -6.44
CA ALA A 15 -9.26 -16.85 -6.83
C ALA A 15 -10.07 -17.42 -5.66
N THR A 16 -9.41 -17.90 -4.61
CA THR A 16 -10.06 -18.54 -3.45
C THR A 16 -10.48 -17.55 -2.36
N VAL A 17 -10.00 -16.31 -2.41
CA VAL A 17 -10.29 -15.27 -1.42
C VAL A 17 -11.12 -14.18 -2.07
N ALA A 18 -12.24 -13.82 -1.44
CA ALA A 18 -13.13 -12.76 -1.94
C ALA A 18 -12.44 -11.39 -1.99
N ASP A 19 -12.81 -10.56 -2.94
CA ASP A 19 -12.38 -9.16 -2.98
C ASP A 19 -13.09 -8.36 -1.88
N ALA A 20 -12.39 -7.37 -1.33
CA ALA A 20 -12.94 -6.45 -0.33
C ALA A 20 -14.12 -5.67 -0.94
N THR A 21 -15.21 -5.53 -0.18
CA THR A 21 -16.28 -4.59 -0.50
C THR A 21 -15.85 -3.15 -0.22
N ALA A 22 -16.55 -2.17 -0.79
CA ALA A 22 -16.29 -0.75 -0.54
C ALA A 22 -16.50 -0.33 0.94
N GLU A 23 -17.24 -1.10 1.72
CA GLU A 23 -17.44 -0.88 3.15
C GLU A 23 -16.31 -1.48 3.98
N GLN A 24 -15.84 -2.68 3.59
CA GLN A 24 -14.73 -3.36 4.26
C GLN A 24 -13.41 -2.60 4.09
N VAL A 25 -13.13 -2.08 2.88
CA VAL A 25 -11.97 -1.24 2.59
C VAL A 25 -12.42 -0.04 1.76
N THR A 26 -12.58 1.09 2.43
CA THR A 26 -13.00 2.34 1.79
C THR A 26 -11.82 3.03 1.10
N ARG A 27 -10.62 2.91 1.68
CA ARG A 27 -9.43 3.65 1.23
C ARG A 27 -8.14 2.95 1.64
N VAL A 28 -7.18 2.91 0.71
CA VAL A 28 -5.79 2.54 0.98
C VAL A 28 -4.88 3.62 0.42
N GLU A 29 -3.97 4.13 1.23
CA GLU A 29 -2.99 5.13 0.81
C GLU A 29 -1.57 4.80 1.29
N PRO A 30 -0.57 5.07 0.43
CA PRO A 30 -0.68 5.52 -0.97
C PRO A 30 -1.36 4.47 -1.85
N LEU A 31 -1.95 4.88 -2.99
CA LEU A 31 -2.71 4.00 -3.90
C LEU A 31 -1.84 2.93 -4.58
N SER A 32 -0.56 3.20 -4.73
CA SER A 32 0.43 2.28 -5.31
C SER A 32 1.82 2.64 -4.80
N TRP A 33 2.78 1.75 -5.02
CA TRP A 33 4.18 1.99 -4.68
C TRP A 33 5.11 1.46 -5.77
N TRP A 34 6.43 1.54 -5.55
CA TRP A 34 7.43 1.11 -6.53
C TRP A 34 8.48 0.22 -5.89
N THR A 35 8.99 -0.72 -6.68
CA THR A 35 10.20 -1.46 -6.32
C THR A 35 11.42 -0.53 -6.26
N GLY A 36 12.43 -0.89 -5.47
CA GLY A 36 13.68 -0.13 -5.39
C GLY A 36 13.59 1.24 -4.71
N MET A 37 12.49 1.54 -4.02
CA MET A 37 12.38 2.75 -3.20
C MET A 37 13.19 2.59 -1.91
N LYS A 38 13.92 3.65 -1.52
CA LYS A 38 14.65 3.71 -0.24
C LYS A 38 13.77 4.09 0.95
N MET A 39 12.62 4.69 0.67
CA MET A 39 11.64 5.08 1.68
C MET A 39 10.83 3.85 2.12
N PRO A 40 10.63 3.65 3.43
CA PRO A 40 9.72 2.62 3.91
C PRO A 40 8.29 2.89 3.45
N LEU A 41 7.55 1.83 3.17
CA LEU A 41 6.13 1.93 2.82
C LEU A 41 5.28 1.72 4.07
N GLN A 42 4.47 2.70 4.42
CA GLN A 42 3.40 2.55 5.38
C GLN A 42 2.07 2.81 4.68
N LEU A 43 1.18 1.85 4.75
CA LEU A 43 -0.17 1.97 4.21
C LEU A 43 -1.12 2.47 5.29
N LEU A 44 -1.87 3.52 4.99
CA LEU A 44 -3.09 3.86 5.71
C LEU A 44 -4.24 3.06 5.10
N VAL A 45 -4.89 2.24 5.90
CA VAL A 45 -6.09 1.50 5.51
C VAL A 45 -7.29 2.02 6.30
N GLN A 46 -8.34 2.41 5.60
CA GLN A 46 -9.61 2.82 6.17
C GLN A 46 -10.71 1.84 5.75
N GLY A 47 -11.52 1.42 6.71
CA GLY A 47 -12.65 0.55 6.48
C GLY A 47 -13.45 0.32 7.77
N GLU A 48 -14.63 -0.25 7.67
CA GLU A 48 -15.46 -0.51 8.84
C GLU A 48 -14.83 -1.57 9.74
N ASN A 49 -14.54 -1.21 11.00
CA ASN A 49 -13.93 -2.09 12.00
C ASN A 49 -12.64 -2.80 11.52
N ILE A 50 -11.91 -2.20 10.58
CA ILE A 50 -10.75 -2.81 9.92
C ILE A 50 -9.64 -3.18 10.93
N SER A 51 -9.54 -2.48 12.06
CA SER A 51 -8.55 -2.76 13.12
C SER A 51 -8.73 -4.11 13.80
N ALA A 52 -9.87 -4.78 13.60
CA ALA A 52 -10.14 -6.09 14.17
C ALA A 52 -9.52 -7.25 13.35
N TYR A 53 -9.01 -6.96 12.16
CA TYR A 53 -8.44 -7.95 11.25
C TYR A 53 -6.94 -8.08 11.39
N ASP A 54 -6.44 -9.29 11.19
CA ASP A 54 -5.03 -9.56 10.94
C ASP A 54 -4.73 -9.29 9.48
N VAL A 55 -3.52 -8.78 9.20
CA VAL A 55 -3.14 -8.35 7.84
C VAL A 55 -1.90 -9.09 7.38
N THR A 56 -1.97 -9.64 6.17
CA THR A 56 -0.82 -10.21 5.46
C THR A 56 -0.72 -9.64 4.04
N VAL A 57 0.43 -9.79 3.39
CA VAL A 57 0.60 -9.49 1.97
C VAL A 57 0.95 -10.80 1.25
N GLU A 58 0.20 -11.07 0.20
CA GLU A 58 0.33 -12.27 -0.63
C GLU A 58 0.47 -11.88 -2.12
N GLY A 59 0.78 -12.84 -2.98
CA GLY A 59 0.84 -12.63 -4.45
C GLY A 59 2.24 -12.55 -5.03
N GLY A 60 3.29 -12.60 -4.22
CA GLY A 60 4.67 -12.57 -4.73
C GLY A 60 5.71 -12.74 -3.64
N LYS A 61 6.98 -12.81 -4.07
CA LYS A 61 8.12 -12.86 -3.14
C LYS A 61 8.67 -11.46 -2.91
N GLY A 62 9.25 -11.24 -1.73
CA GLY A 62 9.95 -10.01 -1.42
C GLY A 62 9.08 -8.87 -0.92
N VAL A 63 7.79 -9.09 -0.70
CA VAL A 63 6.89 -8.13 -0.05
C VAL A 63 6.24 -8.80 1.15
N SER A 64 6.27 -8.16 2.29
CA SER A 64 5.70 -8.70 3.54
C SER A 64 5.27 -7.60 4.48
N VAL A 65 4.30 -7.89 5.34
CA VAL A 65 3.94 -7.02 6.45
C VAL A 65 5.04 -7.11 7.50
N GLU A 66 5.54 -5.96 7.91
CA GLU A 66 6.54 -5.82 8.97
C GLU A 66 5.86 -5.57 10.31
N LYS A 67 4.88 -4.70 10.30
CA LYS A 67 4.13 -4.32 11.49
C LYS A 67 2.74 -3.80 11.14
N VAL A 68 1.78 -4.08 12.02
CA VAL A 68 0.43 -3.49 11.97
C VAL A 68 0.27 -2.60 13.20
N ASN A 69 -0.01 -1.32 12.96
CA ASN A 69 -0.24 -0.33 13.99
C ASN A 69 -1.73 0.04 13.98
N LYS A 70 -2.40 -0.20 15.10
CA LYS A 70 -3.82 0.12 15.27
C LYS A 70 -3.96 1.56 15.77
N ALA A 71 -4.88 2.32 15.16
CA ALA A 71 -5.25 3.64 15.64
C ALA A 71 -6.26 3.54 16.80
N ASP A 72 -6.54 4.65 17.48
CA ASP A 72 -7.59 4.71 18.51
C ASP A 72 -8.99 4.43 17.91
N SER A 73 -9.18 4.85 16.66
CA SER A 73 -10.40 4.54 15.91
C SER A 73 -10.34 3.11 15.34
N PRO A 74 -11.39 2.29 15.52
CA PRO A 74 -11.44 0.94 14.97
C PRO A 74 -11.44 0.88 13.43
N ASN A 75 -11.67 2.01 12.78
CA ASN A 75 -11.83 2.11 11.33
C ASN A 75 -10.52 2.43 10.59
N TYR A 76 -9.38 2.44 11.28
CA TYR A 76 -8.08 2.75 10.69
C TYR A 76 -7.00 1.78 11.13
N LEU A 77 -6.16 1.40 10.17
CA LEU A 77 -4.91 0.67 10.37
C LEU A 77 -3.76 1.37 9.65
N PHE A 78 -2.57 1.29 10.25
CA PHE A 78 -1.33 1.61 9.57
C PHE A 78 -0.52 0.33 9.42
N VAL A 79 -0.19 -0.03 8.19
CA VAL A 79 0.51 -1.28 7.88
C VAL A 79 1.89 -0.94 7.32
N ASP A 80 2.92 -1.30 8.06
CA ASP A 80 4.30 -1.15 7.63
C ASP A 80 4.65 -2.35 6.74
N VAL A 81 5.05 -2.07 5.50
CA VAL A 81 5.33 -3.07 4.47
C VAL A 81 6.78 -3.02 4.07
N ALA A 82 7.46 -4.15 4.21
CA ALA A 82 8.82 -4.34 3.71
C ALA A 82 8.78 -4.77 2.25
N ILE A 83 9.55 -4.08 1.42
CA ILE A 83 9.77 -4.41 0.01
C ILE A 83 11.24 -4.70 -0.19
N ALA A 84 11.59 -5.96 -0.38
CA ALA A 84 12.96 -6.38 -0.58
C ALA A 84 13.50 -5.97 -1.96
N ALA A 85 14.81 -5.88 -2.09
CA ALA A 85 15.47 -5.50 -3.34
C ALA A 85 15.17 -6.47 -4.51
N ASN A 86 14.78 -7.70 -4.22
CA ASN A 86 14.40 -8.72 -5.19
C ASN A 86 12.88 -8.85 -5.39
N ALA A 87 12.11 -7.93 -4.86
CA ALA A 87 10.68 -7.87 -5.15
C ALA A 87 10.44 -7.52 -6.62
N HIS A 88 9.50 -8.21 -7.24
CA HIS A 88 9.11 -7.94 -8.62
C HIS A 88 7.92 -6.99 -8.67
N PRO A 89 7.86 -6.12 -9.70
CA PRO A 89 6.66 -5.32 -9.92
C PRO A 89 5.47 -6.22 -10.27
N GLY A 90 4.27 -5.82 -9.84
CA GLY A 90 3.05 -6.57 -10.08
C GLY A 90 1.96 -6.25 -9.07
N THR A 91 0.86 -6.98 -9.16
CA THR A 91 -0.24 -6.89 -8.20
C THR A 91 0.01 -7.83 -7.03
N TYR A 92 0.06 -7.25 -5.85
CA TYR A 92 0.06 -7.94 -4.57
C TYR A 92 -1.32 -7.82 -3.95
N TYR A 93 -1.61 -8.68 -2.98
CA TYR A 93 -2.91 -8.67 -2.30
C TYR A 93 -2.69 -8.44 -0.81
N ILE A 94 -3.27 -7.36 -0.30
CA ILE A 94 -3.39 -7.15 1.14
C ILE A 94 -4.55 -8.03 1.58
N VAL A 95 -4.28 -9.05 2.38
CA VAL A 95 -5.27 -10.01 2.86
C VAL A 95 -5.60 -9.68 4.31
N PHE A 96 -6.85 -9.47 4.56
CA PHE A 96 -7.43 -9.24 5.88
C PHE A 96 -8.12 -10.52 6.33
N SER A 97 -7.82 -10.98 7.54
CA SER A 97 -8.40 -12.21 8.09
C SER A 97 -8.86 -12.04 9.53
N LYS A 98 -10.02 -12.62 9.85
CA LYS A 98 -10.59 -12.61 11.18
C LYS A 98 -11.57 -13.78 11.33
N ASP A 99 -11.46 -14.53 12.42
CA ASP A 99 -12.41 -15.59 12.81
C ASP A 99 -12.73 -16.61 11.70
N GLY A 100 -11.78 -16.89 10.81
CA GLY A 100 -11.93 -17.81 9.67
C GLY A 100 -12.49 -17.18 8.41
N GLU A 101 -12.91 -15.93 8.45
CA GLU A 101 -13.28 -15.14 7.28
C GLU A 101 -12.05 -14.38 6.74
N SER A 102 -11.99 -14.21 5.43
CA SER A 102 -10.93 -13.42 4.81
C SER A 102 -11.41 -12.73 3.54
N PHE A 103 -10.84 -11.55 3.28
CA PHE A 103 -11.00 -10.83 2.03
C PHE A 103 -9.67 -10.19 1.63
N LYS A 104 -9.53 -9.83 0.36
CA LYS A 104 -8.31 -9.26 -0.19
C LYS A 104 -8.56 -7.92 -0.86
N TYR A 105 -7.54 -7.08 -0.85
CA TYR A 105 -7.50 -5.82 -1.59
C TYR A 105 -6.29 -5.83 -2.53
N PRO A 106 -6.48 -5.63 -3.84
CA PRO A 106 -5.37 -5.61 -4.79
C PRO A 106 -4.56 -4.33 -4.60
N TYR A 107 -3.24 -4.47 -4.53
CA TYR A 107 -2.32 -3.36 -4.37
C TYR A 107 -1.19 -3.45 -5.39
N GLU A 108 -0.98 -2.39 -6.15
CA GLU A 108 0.02 -2.35 -7.19
C GLU A 108 1.39 -1.90 -6.65
N ILE A 109 2.40 -2.70 -6.96
CA ILE A 109 3.81 -2.31 -6.82
C ILE A 109 4.40 -2.23 -8.22
N ALA A 110 4.57 -1.00 -8.72
CA ALA A 110 5.05 -0.74 -10.06
C ALA A 110 6.58 -0.83 -10.16
N GLU A 111 7.08 -0.97 -11.35
CA GLU A 111 8.49 -0.81 -11.62
C GLU A 111 8.90 0.66 -11.48
N ARG A 112 9.99 0.91 -10.79
CA ARG A 112 10.53 2.25 -10.66
C ARG A 112 11.12 2.70 -12.01
N ARG A 113 10.69 3.88 -12.49
CA ARG A 113 11.21 4.43 -13.73
C ARG A 113 12.73 4.61 -13.63
N GLU A 114 13.47 4.15 -14.64
CA GLU A 114 14.90 4.34 -14.77
C GLU A 114 15.27 5.83 -14.69
N GLY A 115 16.36 6.15 -14.03
CA GLY A 115 16.83 7.52 -13.82
C GLY A 115 15.99 8.36 -12.85
N SER A 116 14.92 7.79 -12.26
CA SER A 116 14.07 8.56 -11.34
C SER A 116 14.76 8.88 -10.01
N ALA A 117 15.81 8.14 -9.65
CA ALA A 117 16.61 8.38 -8.45
C ALA A 117 17.58 9.57 -8.61
N GLU A 118 17.96 9.86 -9.83
CA GLU A 118 18.89 10.94 -10.20
C GLU A 118 18.18 12.27 -10.44
N ARG A 119 16.85 12.30 -10.38
CA ARG A 119 16.10 13.54 -10.53
C ARG A 119 16.41 14.47 -9.37
N THR A 120 16.95 15.64 -9.71
CA THR A 120 17.12 16.72 -8.75
C THR A 120 15.77 17.39 -8.50
N SER A 121 15.44 17.61 -7.24
CA SER A 121 14.29 18.43 -6.84
C SER A 121 14.67 19.91 -6.93
N PHE A 122 13.78 20.77 -6.44
CA PHE A 122 14.04 22.19 -6.33
C PHE A 122 15.28 22.47 -5.48
N THR A 123 16.05 23.46 -5.89
CA THR A 123 17.26 23.88 -5.21
C THR A 123 17.10 25.34 -4.76
N THR A 124 18.05 25.86 -4.02
CA THR A 124 18.07 27.28 -3.62
C THR A 124 18.24 28.24 -4.81
N SER A 125 18.53 27.73 -6.00
CA SER A 125 18.60 28.49 -7.25
C SER A 125 17.26 28.62 -7.96
N ASP A 126 16.25 27.88 -7.52
CA ASP A 126 14.93 27.86 -8.13
C ASP A 126 14.02 28.88 -7.45
N MET A 127 13.24 29.60 -8.26
CA MET A 127 12.22 30.50 -7.77
C MET A 127 10.85 29.91 -8.05
N ILE A 128 10.07 29.71 -6.98
CA ILE A 128 8.73 29.11 -7.07
C ILE A 128 7.70 30.21 -6.84
N TYR A 129 6.80 30.40 -7.82
CA TYR A 129 5.63 31.27 -7.69
C TYR A 129 4.37 30.45 -7.42
N LEU A 130 3.69 30.77 -6.33
CA LEU A 130 2.35 30.26 -6.07
C LEU A 130 1.34 31.30 -6.54
N ILE A 131 0.58 30.97 -7.59
CA ILE A 131 -0.52 31.78 -8.11
C ILE A 131 -1.83 31.15 -7.66
N MET A 132 -2.65 31.92 -6.95
CA MET A 132 -4.00 31.54 -6.52
C MET A 132 -5.01 32.38 -7.32
N PRO A 133 -5.52 31.88 -8.47
CA PRO A 133 -6.36 32.67 -9.38
C PRO A 133 -7.65 33.19 -8.72
N ASP A 134 -8.20 32.43 -7.78
CA ASP A 134 -9.39 32.74 -7.00
C ASP A 134 -9.21 33.93 -6.03
N ARG A 135 -7.97 34.35 -5.78
CA ARG A 135 -7.62 35.46 -4.90
C ARG A 135 -7.26 36.75 -5.65
N PHE A 136 -7.21 36.70 -6.97
CA PHE A 136 -7.01 37.89 -7.77
C PHE A 136 -8.34 38.64 -7.94
N ALA A 137 -8.28 39.98 -7.88
CA ALA A 137 -9.42 40.81 -8.19
C ALA A 137 -9.88 40.56 -9.63
N ASN A 138 -11.19 40.38 -9.81
CA ASN A 138 -11.75 40.34 -11.15
C ASN A 138 -11.51 41.69 -11.82
N GLY A 139 -10.81 41.72 -12.95
CA GLY A 139 -10.55 42.93 -13.70
C GLY A 139 -11.76 43.44 -14.48
N ASP A 140 -12.87 42.70 -14.46
CA ASP A 140 -14.14 43.11 -15.08
C ASP A 140 -15.14 43.54 -14.00
N PRO A 141 -15.44 44.85 -13.88
CA PRO A 141 -16.33 45.37 -12.86
C PRO A 141 -17.83 45.31 -13.26
N SER A 142 -18.19 44.67 -14.38
CA SER A 142 -19.57 44.53 -14.87
C SER A 142 -20.37 43.43 -14.16
#